data_ecb079bf98b4f09184fcd3d40fdd3c99
#
_entry.id   ecb079bf98b4f09184fcd3d40fdd3c99
#
_cell.length_a   1.000
_cell.length_b   1.000
_cell.length_c   1.000
_cell.angle_alpha   90.00
_cell.angle_beta   90.00
_cell.angle_gamma   90.00
#
_symmetry.space_group_name_H-M   'P 1'
#
loop_
_entity.id
_entity.type
_entity.pdbx_description
1 polymer ?
#
loop_
_entity_poly.entity_id
_entity_poly.type
_entity_poly.pdbx_seq_one_letter_code
_entity_poly.pdbx_strand_id
1 'polypeptide(L)'
;MGTFYVGCRVENQQDRKRAVVVPVMVDASSEFTWLPAEILHRIGVESVKKDMAIQMADGQILTRAVGPAMLRVDRFQTIDEVVFGQKGDASLLGSRAMEGMNVHVDTRRKRLVAGSAAA
;
A
#
# COMPACT_ATOMS: atom_id res chain seq x y z
N MET A 1 -1.56 -19.95 -7.42
CA MET A 1 -2.02 -19.06 -6.89
C MET A 1 -1.99 -18.82 -5.46
N GLY A 2 -1.67 -18.71 -4.60
CA GLY A 2 -1.76 -18.35 -3.22
C GLY A 2 -1.46 -16.88 -2.98
N THR A 3 -1.96 -16.37 -1.91
CA THR A 3 -1.60 -15.05 -1.43
C THR A 3 -0.32 -15.17 -0.62
N PHE A 4 0.44 -14.08 -0.57
CA PHE A 4 1.61 -14.01 0.30
C PHE A 4 1.74 -12.61 0.87
N TYR A 5 2.48 -12.50 1.95
CA TYR A 5 2.72 -11.25 2.65
C TYR A 5 4.16 -10.81 2.51
N VAL A 6 4.36 -9.51 2.46
CA VAL A 6 5.69 -8.91 2.50
C VAL A 6 5.72 -7.87 3.61
N GLY A 7 6.90 -7.60 4.15
CA GLY A 7 7.07 -6.49 5.07
C GLY A 7 7.16 -5.20 4.27
N CYS A 8 6.23 -4.29 4.50
CA CYS A 8 6.25 -2.99 3.85
C CYS A 8 6.67 -1.94 4.88
N ARG A 9 7.80 -1.28 4.64
CA ARG A 9 8.19 -0.14 5.46
C ARG A 9 7.41 1.06 4.98
N VAL A 10 6.58 1.62 5.85
CA VAL A 10 5.76 2.80 5.57
C VAL A 10 6.44 3.97 6.27
N GLU A 11 6.70 5.03 5.52
CA GLU A 11 7.42 6.20 6.02
C GLU A 11 6.62 7.46 5.77
N ASN A 12 6.71 8.39 6.73
CA ASN A 12 6.26 9.74 6.49
C ASN A 12 7.18 10.36 5.44
N GLN A 13 6.64 10.83 4.32
CA GLN A 13 7.46 11.32 3.22
C GLN A 13 8.25 12.57 3.56
N GLN A 14 7.82 13.34 4.55
CA GLN A 14 8.49 14.56 4.99
C GLN A 14 9.48 14.31 6.12
N ASP A 15 9.39 13.19 6.79
CA ASP A 15 10.33 12.77 7.83
C ASP A 15 10.44 11.25 7.81
N ARG A 16 11.34 10.75 7.01
CA ARG A 16 11.48 9.32 6.71
C ARG A 16 11.96 8.49 7.91
N LYS A 17 12.40 9.14 8.99
CA LYS A 17 12.70 8.44 10.24
C LYS A 17 11.43 8.01 10.95
N ARG A 18 10.32 8.68 10.71
CA ARG A 18 9.02 8.29 11.24
C ARG A 18 8.47 7.20 10.33
N ALA A 19 8.68 5.97 10.73
CA ALA A 19 8.42 4.82 9.89
C ALA A 19 8.04 3.61 10.72
N VAL A 20 7.40 2.65 10.08
CA VAL A 20 6.99 1.38 10.69
C VAL A 20 6.95 0.32 9.61
N VAL A 21 7.24 -0.92 9.95
CA VAL A 21 7.09 -2.05 9.00
C VAL A 21 5.77 -2.73 9.29
N VAL A 22 4.95 -2.86 8.25
CA VAL A 22 3.62 -3.47 8.33
C VAL A 22 3.60 -4.68 7.41
N PRO A 23 3.18 -5.86 7.88
CA PRO A 23 2.97 -6.98 6.97
C PRO A 23 1.74 -6.68 6.11
N VAL A 24 1.89 -6.77 4.80
CA VAL A 24 0.82 -6.51 3.84
C VAL A 24 0.68 -7.68 2.89
N MET A 25 -0.56 -8.00 2.55
CA MET A 25 -0.84 -9.01 1.54
C MET A 25 -0.62 -8.39 0.15
N VAL A 26 0.12 -9.06 -0.70
CA VAL A 26 0.32 -8.61 -2.08
C VAL A 26 -0.95 -8.93 -2.87
N ASP A 27 -1.59 -7.88 -3.39
CA ASP A 27 -2.89 -8.01 -4.08
C ASP A 27 -2.93 -7.12 -5.32
N ALA A 28 -2.56 -7.69 -6.46
CA ALA A 28 -2.54 -6.97 -7.72
C ALA A 28 -3.96 -6.63 -8.25
N SER A 29 -5.00 -7.24 -7.68
CA SER A 29 -6.38 -6.93 -8.05
C SER A 29 -6.91 -5.69 -7.33
N SER A 30 -6.25 -5.24 -6.27
CA SER A 30 -6.60 -4.00 -5.59
C SER A 30 -5.84 -2.85 -6.22
N GLU A 31 -6.52 -1.77 -6.55
CA GLU A 31 -5.87 -0.57 -7.09
C GLU A 31 -5.05 0.12 -6.00
N PHE A 32 -5.64 0.35 -4.84
CA PHE A 32 -5.00 1.07 -3.76
C PHE A 32 -4.31 0.14 -2.77
N THR A 33 -3.30 0.66 -2.09
CA THR A 33 -2.69 0.05 -0.91
C THR A 33 -3.49 0.49 0.32
N TRP A 34 -3.80 -0.46 1.19
CA TRP A 34 -4.56 -0.23 2.41
C TRP A 34 -3.68 -0.49 3.61
N LEU A 35 -3.62 0.47 4.52
CA LEU A 35 -2.83 0.37 5.74
C LEU A 35 -3.68 0.83 6.93
N PRO A 36 -3.44 0.31 8.13
CA PRO A 36 -4.23 0.74 9.29
C PRO A 36 -4.09 2.24 9.56
N ALA A 37 -5.22 2.91 9.71
CA ALA A 37 -5.25 4.35 9.99
C ALA A 37 -4.44 4.69 11.25
N GLU A 38 -4.53 3.85 12.28
CA GLU A 38 -3.80 4.06 13.53
C GLU A 38 -2.30 4.15 13.30
N ILE A 39 -1.75 3.26 12.47
CA ILE A 39 -0.33 3.25 12.15
C ILE A 39 0.05 4.50 11.38
N LEU A 40 -0.75 4.87 10.39
CA LEU A 40 -0.49 6.07 9.58
C LEU A 40 -0.49 7.33 10.44
N HIS A 41 -1.45 7.46 11.35
CA HIS A 41 -1.50 8.59 12.27
C HIS A 41 -0.27 8.61 13.20
N ARG A 42 0.16 7.46 13.67
CA ARG A 42 1.30 7.35 14.59
C ARG A 42 2.59 7.88 13.96
N ILE A 43 2.78 7.66 12.67
CA ILE A 43 3.96 8.16 11.97
C ILE A 43 3.74 9.52 11.30
N GLY A 44 2.60 10.16 11.58
CA GLY A 44 2.32 11.52 11.12
C GLY A 44 1.91 11.65 9.67
N VAL A 45 1.44 10.58 9.04
CA VAL A 45 0.90 10.65 7.68
C VAL A 45 -0.48 11.29 7.75
N GLU A 46 -0.68 12.35 6.98
CA GLU A 46 -1.94 13.08 6.95
C GLU A 46 -2.76 12.69 5.74
N SER A 47 -4.08 12.60 5.92
CA SER A 47 -4.96 12.36 4.79
C SER A 47 -5.18 13.66 4.03
N VAL A 48 -5.22 13.57 2.72
CA VAL A 48 -5.51 14.72 1.83
C VAL A 48 -6.92 14.63 1.25
N LYS A 49 -7.50 13.43 1.23
CA LYS A 49 -8.91 13.21 0.88
C LYS A 49 -9.54 12.53 2.08
N LYS A 50 -10.64 13.10 2.60
CA LYS A 50 -11.25 12.57 3.82
C LYS A 50 -12.29 11.51 3.55
N ASP A 51 -13.03 11.62 2.46
CA ASP A 51 -14.21 10.82 2.18
C ASP A 51 -14.17 10.26 0.77
N MET A 52 -13.15 9.52 0.44
CA MET A 52 -13.07 8.91 -0.89
C MET A 52 -13.93 7.66 -0.94
N ALA A 53 -14.82 7.59 -1.93
CA ALA A 53 -15.66 6.42 -2.16
C ALA A 53 -14.85 5.36 -2.90
N ILE A 54 -14.81 4.15 -2.36
CA ILE A 54 -14.04 3.03 -2.92
C ILE A 54 -15.01 1.89 -3.17
N GLN A 55 -15.07 1.44 -4.42
CA GLN A 55 -15.91 0.30 -4.77
C GLN A 55 -15.13 -0.99 -4.53
N MET A 56 -15.68 -1.86 -3.70
CA MET A 56 -15.11 -3.14 -3.36
C MET A 56 -15.48 -4.20 -4.40
N ALA A 57 -14.79 -5.34 -4.38
CA ALA A 57 -15.00 -6.40 -5.35
C ALA A 57 -16.44 -6.95 -5.36
N ASP A 58 -17.12 -6.91 -4.20
CA ASP A 58 -18.50 -7.37 -4.08
C ASP A 58 -19.53 -6.30 -4.49
N GLY A 59 -19.08 -5.16 -5.00
CA GLY A 59 -19.94 -4.04 -5.39
C GLY A 59 -20.26 -3.07 -4.26
N GLN A 60 -19.90 -3.38 -3.02
CA GLN A 60 -20.12 -2.48 -1.90
C GLN A 60 -19.23 -1.26 -2.02
N ILE A 61 -19.75 -0.10 -1.65
CA ILE A 61 -18.98 1.15 -1.66
C ILE A 61 -18.65 1.51 -0.22
N LEU A 62 -17.37 1.67 0.07
CA LEU A 62 -16.87 2.12 1.36
C LEU A 62 -16.31 3.53 1.22
N THR A 63 -16.39 4.31 2.28
CA THR A 63 -15.80 5.64 2.33
C THR A 63 -14.60 5.62 3.27
N ARG A 64 -13.45 6.05 2.78
CA ARG A 64 -12.20 6.05 3.56
C ARG A 64 -11.40 7.30 3.28
N ALA A 65 -10.57 7.70 4.24
CA ALA A 65 -9.59 8.74 4.05
C ALA A 65 -8.40 8.19 3.25
N VAL A 66 -7.72 9.06 2.51
CA VAL A 66 -6.57 8.69 1.66
C VAL A 66 -5.51 9.78 1.77
N GLY A 67 -4.26 9.40 1.83
CA GLY A 67 -3.14 10.34 1.87
C GLY A 67 -1.83 9.70 1.43
N PRO A 68 -0.80 10.51 1.12
CA PRO A 68 0.45 10.01 0.58
C PRO A 68 1.39 9.48 1.65
N ALA A 69 2.08 8.40 1.34
CA ALA A 69 3.13 7.84 2.18
C ALA A 69 4.23 7.25 1.31
N MET A 70 5.43 7.15 1.85
CA MET A 70 6.52 6.43 1.21
C MET A 70 6.39 4.95 1.57
N LEU A 71 6.37 4.10 0.56
CA LEU A 71 6.27 2.65 0.71
C LEU A 71 7.56 2.01 0.22
N ARG A 72 8.09 1.07 1.00
CA ARG A 72 9.31 0.37 0.63
C ARG A 72 9.18 -1.12 0.92
N VAL A 73 9.46 -1.92 -0.08
CA VAL A 73 9.56 -3.39 0.06
C VAL A 73 10.93 -3.79 -0.50
N ASP A 74 11.78 -4.38 0.32
CA ASP A 74 13.18 -4.64 -0.02
C ASP A 74 13.85 -3.34 -0.47
N ARG A 75 14.41 -3.29 -1.69
CA ARG A 75 15.01 -2.09 -2.23
C ARG A 75 14.05 -1.24 -3.06
N PHE A 76 12.82 -1.73 -3.27
CA PHE A 76 11.86 -1.04 -4.11
C PHE A 76 11.07 -0.03 -3.29
N GLN A 77 10.87 1.16 -3.82
CA GLN A 77 10.14 2.19 -3.10
C GLN A 77 9.34 3.08 -4.05
N THR A 78 8.28 3.65 -3.51
CA THR A 78 7.44 4.60 -4.22
C THR A 78 6.68 5.46 -3.22
N ILE A 79 6.32 6.67 -3.62
CA ILE A 79 5.36 7.49 -2.88
C ILE A 79 4.01 7.27 -3.56
N ASP A 80 3.01 6.90 -2.78
CA ASP A 80 1.68 6.65 -3.30
C ASP A 80 0.62 7.05 -2.29
N GLU A 81 -0.57 7.30 -2.78
CA GLU A 81 -1.72 7.53 -1.92
C GLU A 81 -2.15 6.19 -1.33
N VAL A 82 -2.28 6.14 -0.02
CA VAL A 82 -2.71 4.93 0.68
C VAL A 82 -4.06 5.17 1.36
N VAL A 83 -4.85 4.13 1.42
CA VAL A 83 -6.16 4.17 2.09
C VAL A 83 -5.95 3.95 3.58
N PHE A 84 -6.56 4.82 4.38
CA PHE A 84 -6.55 4.72 5.84
C PHE A 84 -7.57 3.69 6.26
N GLY A 85 -7.13 2.45 6.43
CA GLY A 85 -7.99 1.33 6.78
C GLY A 85 -8.55 1.43 8.18
N GLN A 86 -9.82 1.08 8.31
CA GLN A 86 -10.51 1.02 9.59
C GLN A 86 -10.42 -0.39 10.16
N LYS A 87 -10.86 -0.55 11.40
CA LYS A 87 -10.87 -1.87 12.05
C LYS A 87 -11.64 -2.88 11.18
N GLY A 88 -11.01 -4.00 10.93
CA GLY A 88 -11.58 -5.05 10.08
C GLY A 88 -11.14 -4.99 8.62
N ASP A 89 -10.56 -3.87 8.18
CA ASP A 89 -10.05 -3.77 6.82
C ASP A 89 -8.71 -4.51 6.71
N ALA A 90 -8.49 -5.19 5.61
CA ALA A 90 -7.22 -5.88 5.36
C ALA A 90 -6.10 -4.87 5.07
N SER A 91 -4.88 -5.21 5.48
CA SER A 91 -3.68 -4.47 5.07
C SER A 91 -3.13 -5.15 3.81
N LEU A 92 -3.03 -4.39 2.72
CA LEU A 92 -2.61 -4.96 1.45
C LEU A 92 -1.83 -3.96 0.59
N LEU A 93 -0.98 -4.51 -0.26
CA LEU A 93 -0.19 -3.75 -1.23
C LEU A 93 -0.90 -3.85 -2.58
N GLY A 94 -1.33 -2.73 -3.12
CA GLY A 94 -2.11 -2.68 -4.35
C GLY A 94 -1.30 -2.45 -5.61
N SER A 95 -1.98 -2.49 -6.75
CA SER A 95 -1.32 -2.41 -8.06
C SER A 95 -0.65 -1.07 -8.32
N ARG A 96 -1.23 0.04 -7.85
CA ARG A 96 -0.62 1.37 -8.07
C ARG A 96 0.74 1.47 -7.39
N ALA A 97 0.88 0.95 -6.18
CA ALA A 97 2.17 0.95 -5.48
C ALA A 97 3.18 0.07 -6.21
N MET A 98 2.77 -1.10 -6.67
CA MET A 98 3.66 -1.99 -7.40
C MET A 98 4.10 -1.40 -8.74
N GLU A 99 3.20 -0.71 -9.44
CA GLU A 99 3.56 0.02 -10.65
C GLU A 99 4.55 1.13 -10.35
N GLY A 100 4.34 1.86 -9.26
CA GLY A 100 5.26 2.92 -8.83
C GLY A 100 6.64 2.40 -8.46
N MET A 101 6.71 1.21 -7.89
CA MET A 101 7.97 0.53 -7.58
C MET A 101 8.63 -0.11 -8.81
N ASN A 102 7.88 -0.22 -9.92
CA ASN A 102 8.31 -0.91 -11.14
C ASN A 102 8.69 -2.36 -10.84
N VAL A 103 7.79 -3.10 -10.23
CA VAL A 103 8.00 -4.50 -9.87
C VAL A 103 6.95 -5.40 -10.50
N HIS A 104 7.29 -6.66 -10.63
CA HIS A 104 6.36 -7.73 -10.96
C HIS A 104 6.19 -8.64 -9.75
N VAL A 105 5.03 -9.28 -9.67
CA VAL A 105 4.76 -10.26 -8.62
C VAL A 105 5.25 -11.61 -9.09
N ASP A 106 6.17 -12.20 -8.35
CA ASP A 106 6.60 -13.58 -8.58
C ASP A 106 5.84 -14.45 -7.58
N THR A 107 4.71 -15.00 -8.02
CA THR A 107 3.85 -15.80 -7.16
C THR A 107 4.48 -17.12 -6.76
N ARG A 108 5.38 -17.64 -7.57
CA ARG A 108 6.03 -18.87 -7.31
C ARG A 108 7.04 -18.78 -6.18
N ARG A 109 7.83 -17.68 -6.18
CA ARG A 109 8.83 -17.45 -5.14
C ARG A 109 8.30 -16.57 -4.02
N LYS A 110 7.05 -16.10 -4.14
CA LYS A 110 6.38 -15.26 -3.16
C LYS A 110 7.18 -14.01 -2.83
N ARG A 111 7.54 -13.28 -3.88
CA ARG A 111 8.29 -12.03 -3.72
C ARG A 111 8.04 -11.08 -4.90
N LEU A 112 8.45 -9.84 -4.71
CA LEU A 112 8.45 -8.85 -5.78
C LEU A 112 9.81 -8.88 -6.47
N VAL A 113 9.80 -8.75 -7.79
CA VAL A 113 11.02 -8.72 -8.60
C VAL A 113 11.02 -7.49 -9.49
N ALA A 114 12.19 -7.00 -9.84
CA ALA A 114 12.31 -5.81 -10.67
C ALA A 114 11.68 -6.04 -12.04
N GLY A 115 10.86 -5.07 -12.47
CA GLY A 115 10.33 -5.01 -13.81
C GLY A 115 11.24 -4.22 -14.72
N SER A 116 10.78 -3.96 -15.94
CA SER A 116 11.46 -3.06 -16.84
C SER A 116 10.49 -1.98 -17.28
N ALA A 117 10.99 -0.74 -17.37
CA ALA A 117 10.21 0.39 -17.82
C ALA A 117 10.59 0.74 -19.24
N ALA A 118 9.60 1.17 -20.03
CA ALA A 118 9.85 1.74 -21.34
C ALA A 118 10.26 3.20 -21.18
N ALA A 119 11.21 3.62 -21.94
CA ALA A 119 11.64 5.01 -21.93
C ALA A 119 10.61 5.93 -22.57
#